data_31d4007ade1df53feeb7ad9c6472456d
#
_entry.id   31d4007ade1df53feeb7ad9c6472456d
#
_cell.length_a   1.000
_cell.length_b   1.000
_cell.length_c   1.000
_cell.angle_alpha   90.00
_cell.angle_beta   90.00
_cell.angle_gamma   90.00
#
_symmetry.space_group_name_H-M   'P 1'
#
loop_
_entity.id
_entity.type
_entity.pdbx_description
1 polymer ?
#
loop_
_entity_poly.entity_id
_entity_poly.type
_entity_poly.pdbx_seq_one_letter_code
_entity_poly.pdbx_strand_id
1 'polypeptide(L)'
;NEQMKKITKGFFSLSALALFIPLAAQSADVSPAAPEGYQLEQVLIFSRHGIRAPLVGYGDILAESTPHQWPVWKTEGGLLTPKGAEVETLFGKYMRDWLAQTGILPAGGCPTDGAVFVYANSLPRTIDTAKSFVSGAFPECSLKVNHQAKIGTMDPTFNPIITAKVTDEFKQKAIESINQHAGQGGIDGLNERLKPNYAVLQQVMDYGQSKVCTEKKTCSLAEQPNTVNIVQ
;
A
#
# COMPACT_ATOMS: atom_id res chain seq x y z
N ASN A 1 -25.79 -31.92 -77.17
CA ASN A 1 -25.10 -32.64 -76.17
C ASN A 1 -24.26 -31.70 -75.35
N GLU A 2 -24.64 -31.58 -74.14
CA GLU A 2 -24.42 -30.50 -73.17
C GLU A 2 -22.95 -30.19 -72.88
N GLN A 3 -22.66 -28.92 -73.00
CA GLN A 3 -21.42 -28.35 -72.49
C GLN A 3 -21.65 -27.83 -71.08
N MET A 4 -21.02 -28.50 -70.13
CA MET A 4 -20.97 -28.03 -68.78
C MET A 4 -20.00 -26.84 -68.63
N LYS A 5 -20.52 -25.66 -68.30
CA LYS A 5 -19.74 -24.48 -67.93
C LYS A 5 -19.19 -24.67 -66.56
N LYS A 6 -17.88 -24.75 -66.46
CA LYS A 6 -17.16 -24.65 -65.13
C LYS A 6 -17.16 -23.21 -64.71
N ILE A 7 -17.83 -22.95 -63.59
CA ILE A 7 -17.77 -21.68 -62.85
C ILE A 7 -16.61 -21.78 -61.84
N THR A 8 -15.55 -21.08 -62.13
CA THR A 8 -14.42 -20.94 -61.20
C THR A 8 -14.79 -19.90 -60.15
N LYS A 9 -15.04 -20.37 -58.93
CA LYS A 9 -15.19 -19.47 -57.77
C LYS A 9 -13.82 -19.02 -57.32
N GLY A 10 -13.48 -17.76 -57.58
CA GLY A 10 -12.30 -17.11 -57.00
C GLY A 10 -12.52 -16.89 -55.51
N PHE A 11 -11.68 -17.52 -54.70
CA PHE A 11 -11.57 -17.23 -53.28
C PHE A 11 -10.78 -15.93 -53.11
N PHE A 12 -11.45 -14.86 -52.74
CA PHE A 12 -10.79 -13.67 -52.22
C PHE A 12 -10.42 -13.97 -50.74
N SER A 13 -9.14 -14.25 -50.54
CA SER A 13 -8.56 -14.31 -49.21
C SER A 13 -8.36 -12.88 -48.69
N LEU A 14 -9.26 -12.41 -47.84
CA LEU A 14 -9.00 -11.20 -47.03
C LEU A 14 -7.99 -11.55 -45.94
N SER A 15 -6.73 -11.26 -46.21
CA SER A 15 -5.71 -11.23 -45.15
C SER A 15 -5.98 -10.02 -44.26
N ALA A 16 -6.62 -10.27 -43.12
CA ALA A 16 -6.70 -9.29 -42.04
C ALA A 16 -5.30 -9.10 -41.45
N LEU A 17 -4.62 -8.05 -41.88
CA LEU A 17 -3.38 -7.58 -41.31
C LEU A 17 -3.73 -6.98 -39.95
N ALA A 18 -3.66 -7.80 -38.89
CA ALA A 18 -3.77 -7.31 -37.50
C ALA A 18 -2.55 -6.44 -37.23
N LEU A 19 -2.73 -5.13 -37.27
CA LEU A 19 -1.76 -4.17 -36.74
C LEU A 19 -1.70 -4.37 -35.21
N PHE A 20 -0.72 -5.15 -34.77
CA PHE A 20 -0.27 -5.08 -33.39
C PHE A 20 0.39 -3.73 -33.20
N ILE A 21 -0.37 -2.75 -32.75
CA ILE A 21 0.18 -1.53 -32.15
C ILE A 21 0.67 -1.97 -30.80
N PRO A 22 1.99 -1.97 -30.52
CA PRO A 22 2.46 -2.13 -29.16
C PRO A 22 1.90 -0.94 -28.39
N LEU A 23 0.99 -1.20 -27.46
CA LEU A 23 0.65 -0.24 -26.43
C LEU A 23 1.92 -0.10 -25.59
N ALA A 24 2.85 0.72 -26.04
CA ALA A 24 3.91 1.22 -25.20
C ALA A 24 3.17 1.96 -24.08
N ALA A 25 3.11 1.35 -22.90
CA ALA A 25 2.80 2.07 -21.70
C ALA A 25 3.84 3.20 -21.64
N GLN A 26 3.44 4.37 -22.12
CA GLN A 26 4.17 5.59 -21.84
C GLN A 26 4.02 5.77 -20.33
N SER A 27 5.00 5.26 -19.57
CA SER A 27 5.29 5.85 -18.30
C SER A 27 5.47 7.32 -18.61
N ALA A 28 4.55 8.15 -18.14
CA ALA A 28 4.74 9.58 -18.17
C ALA A 28 6.10 9.80 -17.52
N ASP A 29 7.09 10.20 -18.30
CA ASP A 29 8.33 10.72 -17.78
C ASP A 29 7.94 11.95 -16.95
N VAL A 30 7.72 11.71 -15.67
CA VAL A 30 7.64 12.80 -14.70
C VAL A 30 9.07 13.31 -14.60
N SER A 31 9.40 14.21 -15.52
CA SER A 31 10.68 14.90 -15.45
C SER A 31 10.78 15.57 -14.09
N PRO A 32 11.75 15.23 -13.28
CA PRO A 32 11.93 15.84 -11.97
C PRO A 32 12.49 17.26 -12.06
N ALA A 33 12.41 17.89 -13.22
CA ALA A 33 12.86 19.24 -13.41
C ALA A 33 12.06 20.20 -12.52
N ALA A 34 12.77 21.02 -11.77
CA ALA A 34 12.14 22.08 -11.00
C ALA A 34 11.40 23.04 -11.96
N PRO A 35 10.26 23.63 -11.54
CA PRO A 35 9.61 24.67 -12.30
C PRO A 35 10.57 25.84 -12.60
N GLU A 36 10.33 26.55 -13.70
CA GLU A 36 11.15 27.69 -14.08
C GLU A 36 11.25 28.70 -12.93
N GLY A 37 12.47 29.14 -12.61
CA GLY A 37 12.75 30.04 -11.50
C GLY A 37 12.90 29.36 -10.13
N TYR A 38 12.79 28.03 -10.05
CA TYR A 38 13.01 27.26 -8.81
C TYR A 38 14.23 26.38 -8.93
N GLN A 39 14.90 26.20 -7.81
CA GLN A 39 16.01 25.24 -7.66
C GLN A 39 15.64 24.23 -6.58
N LEU A 40 15.85 22.94 -6.86
CA LEU A 40 15.67 21.89 -5.86
C LEU A 40 16.85 21.89 -4.90
N GLU A 41 16.61 22.18 -3.64
CA GLU A 41 17.65 22.23 -2.60
C GLU A 41 17.61 21.03 -1.66
N GLN A 42 16.44 20.46 -1.44
CA GLN A 42 16.25 19.34 -0.52
C GLN A 42 15.11 18.42 -0.95
N VAL A 43 15.30 17.12 -0.73
CA VAL A 43 14.24 16.12 -0.89
C VAL A 43 14.00 15.44 0.44
N LEU A 44 12.74 15.40 0.87
CA LEU A 44 12.29 14.73 2.07
C LEU A 44 11.37 13.57 1.68
N ILE A 45 11.78 12.34 2.03
CA ILE A 45 11.03 11.14 1.71
C ILE A 45 10.43 10.56 2.97
N PHE A 46 9.10 10.56 3.07
CA PHE A 46 8.37 9.84 4.10
C PHE A 46 7.83 8.53 3.52
N SER A 47 8.13 7.44 4.19
CA SER A 47 7.70 6.12 3.76
C SER A 47 7.11 5.33 4.93
N ARG A 48 6.13 4.50 4.62
CA ARG A 48 5.69 3.44 5.52
C ARG A 48 6.67 2.26 5.39
N HIS A 49 6.67 1.35 6.38
CA HIS A 49 7.38 0.08 6.25
C HIS A 49 6.89 -0.72 5.02
N GLY A 50 7.75 -1.52 4.43
CA GLY A 50 7.44 -2.44 3.34
C GLY A 50 6.49 -3.56 3.74
N ILE A 51 6.36 -4.58 2.88
CA ILE A 51 5.45 -5.71 3.10
C ILE A 51 5.92 -6.50 4.32
N ARG A 52 5.11 -6.53 5.35
CA ARG A 52 5.32 -7.28 6.58
C ARG A 52 4.35 -8.46 6.71
N ALA A 53 4.70 -9.45 7.51
CA ALA A 53 3.75 -10.48 7.92
C ALA A 53 2.64 -9.87 8.81
N PRO A 54 1.41 -10.43 8.79
CA PRO A 54 0.32 -9.98 9.65
C PRO A 54 0.71 -9.99 11.14
N LEU A 55 0.11 -9.09 11.92
CA LEU A 55 0.25 -9.13 13.38
C LEU A 55 -0.48 -10.37 13.93
N VAL A 56 0.10 -11.00 14.95
CA VAL A 56 -0.38 -12.27 15.49
C VAL A 56 -1.85 -12.21 15.93
N GLY A 57 -2.28 -11.11 16.55
CA GLY A 57 -3.67 -10.94 17.03
C GLY A 57 -4.74 -10.87 15.95
N TYR A 58 -4.38 -10.69 14.68
CA TYR A 58 -5.36 -10.72 13.58
C TYR A 58 -5.66 -12.13 13.08
N GLY A 59 -4.83 -13.13 13.41
CA GLY A 59 -5.07 -14.52 13.08
C GLY A 59 -6.35 -15.06 13.73
N ASP A 60 -6.61 -14.68 14.96
CA ASP A 60 -7.77 -15.13 15.73
C ASP A 60 -9.09 -14.57 15.16
N ILE A 61 -9.10 -13.27 14.81
CA ILE A 61 -10.27 -12.64 14.18
C ILE A 61 -10.59 -13.32 12.84
N LEU A 62 -9.59 -13.61 12.03
CA LEU A 62 -9.77 -14.27 10.75
C LEU A 62 -10.28 -15.71 10.94
N ALA A 63 -9.71 -16.45 11.87
CA ALA A 63 -10.13 -17.83 12.20
C ALA A 63 -11.58 -17.90 12.72
N GLU A 64 -12.07 -16.85 13.40
CA GLU A 64 -13.46 -16.77 13.85
C GLU A 64 -14.43 -16.33 12.73
N SER A 65 -13.95 -15.54 11.77
CA SER A 65 -14.80 -14.92 10.73
C SER A 65 -14.94 -15.73 9.45
N THR A 66 -14.17 -16.81 9.29
CA THR A 66 -14.24 -17.70 8.12
C THR A 66 -13.85 -19.13 8.49
N PRO A 67 -14.47 -20.15 7.89
CA PRO A 67 -14.03 -21.54 8.02
C PRO A 67 -12.79 -21.83 7.14
N HIS A 68 -12.44 -20.93 6.21
CA HIS A 68 -11.33 -21.14 5.31
C HIS A 68 -10.00 -21.11 6.05
N GLN A 69 -9.09 -22.00 5.65
CA GLN A 69 -7.72 -21.99 6.13
C GLN A 69 -6.86 -21.15 5.20
N TRP A 70 -6.12 -20.23 5.80
CA TRP A 70 -5.22 -19.33 5.08
C TRP A 70 -3.78 -19.86 5.11
N PRO A 71 -2.97 -19.56 4.08
CA PRO A 71 -1.56 -19.94 4.08
C PRO A 71 -0.83 -19.41 5.31
N VAL A 72 -0.01 -20.28 5.90
CA VAL A 72 0.84 -19.90 7.03
C VAL A 72 1.99 -19.04 6.53
N TRP A 73 2.18 -17.90 7.17
CA TRP A 73 3.31 -17.02 6.88
C TRP A 73 4.60 -17.61 7.45
N LYS A 74 5.65 -17.66 6.61
CA LYS A 74 6.97 -18.12 7.04
C LYS A 74 7.73 -17.07 7.87
N THR A 75 7.36 -15.81 7.70
CA THR A 75 7.92 -14.68 8.45
C THR A 75 7.14 -14.48 9.73
N GLU A 76 7.83 -14.27 10.83
CA GLU A 76 7.21 -13.94 12.13
C GLU A 76 6.30 -12.72 12.01
N GLY A 77 5.19 -12.75 12.76
CA GLY A 77 4.17 -11.70 12.74
C GLY A 77 4.74 -10.30 13.01
N GLY A 78 4.40 -9.35 12.16
CA GLY A 78 4.84 -7.96 12.30
C GLY A 78 6.22 -7.65 11.73
N LEU A 79 7.02 -8.64 11.33
CA LEU A 79 8.33 -8.42 10.71
C LEU A 79 8.23 -8.23 9.20
N LEU A 80 9.18 -7.50 8.64
CA LEU A 80 9.33 -7.31 7.20
C LEU A 80 9.57 -8.67 6.52
N THR A 81 8.82 -8.96 5.45
CA THR A 81 9.02 -10.19 4.69
C THR A 81 10.24 -10.08 3.78
N PRO A 82 10.85 -11.21 3.35
CA PRO A 82 11.91 -11.19 2.35
C PRO A 82 11.48 -10.49 1.05
N LYS A 83 10.23 -10.70 0.61
CA LYS A 83 9.68 -9.99 -0.55
C LYS A 83 9.53 -8.49 -0.29
N GLY A 84 9.14 -8.11 0.92
CA GLY A 84 9.12 -6.69 1.34
C GLY A 84 10.50 -6.05 1.25
N ALA A 85 11.54 -6.72 1.73
CA ALA A 85 12.92 -6.24 1.64
C ALA A 85 13.39 -6.10 0.18
N GLU A 86 13.07 -7.07 -0.67
CA GLU A 86 13.39 -7.04 -2.11
C GLU A 86 12.74 -5.83 -2.81
N VAL A 87 11.45 -5.62 -2.58
CA VAL A 87 10.69 -4.49 -3.16
C VAL A 87 11.25 -3.16 -2.68
N GLU A 88 11.59 -3.01 -1.41
CA GLU A 88 12.20 -1.80 -0.88
C GLU A 88 13.61 -1.55 -1.46
N THR A 89 14.38 -2.59 -1.71
CA THR A 89 15.68 -2.48 -2.39
C THR A 89 15.50 -1.97 -3.83
N LEU A 90 14.52 -2.49 -4.56
CA LEU A 90 14.19 -2.00 -5.90
C LEU A 90 13.69 -0.55 -5.87
N PHE A 91 12.88 -0.20 -4.90
CA PHE A 91 12.43 1.18 -4.71
C PHE A 91 13.60 2.12 -4.39
N GLY A 92 14.54 1.68 -3.58
CA GLY A 92 15.78 2.43 -3.32
C GLY A 92 16.56 2.71 -4.60
N LYS A 93 16.73 1.71 -5.49
CA LYS A 93 17.36 1.89 -6.80
C LYS A 93 16.63 2.93 -7.65
N TYR A 94 15.32 2.80 -7.76
CA TYR A 94 14.49 3.76 -8.49
C TYR A 94 14.65 5.19 -7.96
N MET A 95 14.60 5.36 -6.64
CA MET A 95 14.74 6.68 -6.02
C MET A 95 16.16 7.26 -6.22
N ARG A 96 17.19 6.42 -6.24
CA ARG A 96 18.55 6.89 -6.55
C ARG A 96 18.63 7.44 -7.97
N ASP A 97 18.06 6.74 -8.94
CA ASP A 97 18.03 7.20 -10.34
C ASP A 97 17.26 8.52 -10.46
N TRP A 98 16.13 8.63 -9.78
CA TRP A 98 15.34 9.86 -9.73
C TRP A 98 16.13 11.03 -9.12
N LEU A 99 16.79 10.81 -7.98
CA LEU A 99 17.61 11.83 -7.32
C LEU A 99 18.81 12.25 -8.19
N ALA A 100 19.38 11.35 -8.98
CA ALA A 100 20.42 11.67 -9.94
C ALA A 100 19.89 12.53 -11.10
N GLN A 101 18.69 12.21 -11.61
CA GLN A 101 18.05 12.99 -12.66
C GLN A 101 17.70 14.42 -12.21
N THR A 102 17.39 14.63 -10.92
CA THR A 102 17.21 15.98 -10.36
C THR A 102 18.50 16.78 -10.24
N GLY A 103 19.64 16.12 -10.32
CA GLY A 103 20.96 16.73 -10.10
C GLY A 103 21.33 16.92 -8.62
N ILE A 104 20.45 16.53 -7.66
CA ILE A 104 20.72 16.71 -6.23
C ILE A 104 21.76 15.73 -5.70
N LEU A 105 21.86 14.55 -6.33
CA LEU A 105 22.88 13.54 -6.03
C LEU A 105 23.55 13.04 -7.32
N PRO A 106 24.81 12.59 -7.25
CA PRO A 106 25.46 11.94 -8.39
C PRO A 106 24.79 10.60 -8.70
N ALA A 107 24.86 10.15 -9.96
CA ALA A 107 24.26 8.89 -10.43
C ALA A 107 24.89 7.65 -9.77
N GLY A 108 26.14 7.73 -9.31
CA GLY A 108 26.86 6.64 -8.67
C GLY A 108 27.75 7.11 -7.53
N GLY A 109 28.39 6.15 -6.88
CA GLY A 109 29.22 6.41 -5.72
C GLY A 109 28.44 6.71 -4.44
N CYS A 110 29.16 7.02 -3.38
CA CYS A 110 28.57 7.34 -2.09
C CYS A 110 28.37 8.85 -1.94
N PRO A 111 27.26 9.29 -1.31
CA PRO A 111 27.08 10.70 -1.00
C PRO A 111 28.16 11.20 -0.06
N THR A 112 28.45 12.49 -0.12
CA THR A 112 29.34 13.14 0.86
C THR A 112 28.70 13.09 2.25
N ASP A 113 29.55 13.15 3.28
CA ASP A 113 29.08 13.12 4.67
C ASP A 113 28.06 14.23 4.92
N GLY A 114 26.95 13.86 5.53
CA GLY A 114 25.85 14.77 5.84
C GLY A 114 24.87 15.08 4.69
N ALA A 115 25.18 14.65 3.45
CA ALA A 115 24.26 14.88 2.32
C ALA A 115 22.99 14.04 2.39
N VAL A 116 23.02 12.87 3.05
CA VAL A 116 21.89 11.98 3.21
C VAL A 116 21.74 11.60 4.68
N PHE A 117 20.54 11.76 5.21
CA PHE A 117 20.18 11.34 6.56
C PHE A 117 19.02 10.36 6.50
N VAL A 118 19.18 9.19 7.12
CA VAL A 118 18.18 8.14 7.17
C VAL A 118 17.75 7.92 8.60
N TYR A 119 16.43 7.97 8.84
CA TYR A 119 15.87 7.81 10.16
C TYR A 119 14.63 6.90 10.12
N ALA A 120 14.57 5.91 10.99
CA ALA A 120 13.47 4.97 11.10
C ALA A 120 12.80 5.02 12.47
N ASN A 121 11.51 4.71 12.51
CA ASN A 121 10.87 4.36 13.78
C ASN A 121 11.56 3.12 14.38
N SER A 122 11.60 3.02 15.69
CA SER A 122 12.37 2.00 16.45
C SER A 122 11.74 0.60 16.42
N LEU A 123 11.01 0.24 15.37
CA LEU A 123 10.44 -1.08 15.18
C LEU A 123 11.27 -1.89 14.17
N PRO A 124 11.48 -3.20 14.38
CA PRO A 124 12.29 -4.01 13.47
C PRO A 124 11.89 -3.83 12.00
N ARG A 125 10.60 -3.92 11.66
CA ARG A 125 10.10 -3.78 10.29
C ARG A 125 10.42 -2.43 9.64
N THR A 126 10.44 -1.34 10.40
CA THR A 126 10.75 0.00 9.87
C THR A 126 12.23 0.20 9.68
N ILE A 127 13.04 -0.31 10.60
CA ILE A 127 14.50 -0.31 10.51
C ILE A 127 14.95 -1.15 9.30
N ASP A 128 14.39 -2.35 9.12
CA ASP A 128 14.73 -3.24 8.02
C ASP A 128 14.25 -2.69 6.66
N THR A 129 13.12 -1.99 6.63
CA THR A 129 12.66 -1.25 5.45
C THR A 129 13.69 -0.19 5.05
N ALA A 130 14.13 0.63 5.99
CA ALA A 130 15.12 1.67 5.74
C ALA A 130 16.47 1.09 5.30
N LYS A 131 16.93 -0.01 5.93
CA LYS A 131 18.16 -0.72 5.52
C LYS A 131 18.04 -1.27 4.10
N SER A 132 16.91 -1.86 3.73
CA SER A 132 16.67 -2.38 2.39
C SER A 132 16.65 -1.26 1.35
N PHE A 133 16.00 -0.14 1.64
CA PHE A 133 16.02 1.06 0.79
C PHE A 133 17.45 1.55 0.58
N VAL A 134 18.22 1.72 1.66
CA VAL A 134 19.62 2.18 1.61
C VAL A 134 20.49 1.23 0.78
N SER A 135 20.31 -0.08 0.93
CA SER A 135 21.06 -1.07 0.15
C SER A 135 20.80 -0.97 -1.36
N GLY A 136 19.61 -0.54 -1.75
CA GLY A 136 19.26 -0.28 -3.14
C GLY A 136 19.75 1.09 -3.66
N ALA A 137 19.52 2.13 -2.88
CA ALA A 137 19.84 3.50 -3.27
C ALA A 137 21.35 3.83 -3.17
N PHE A 138 22.03 3.25 -2.19
CA PHE A 138 23.43 3.55 -1.86
C PHE A 138 24.23 2.27 -1.63
N PRO A 139 24.31 1.38 -2.64
CA PRO A 139 25.02 0.11 -2.50
C PRO A 139 26.48 0.37 -2.12
N GLU A 140 27.00 -0.46 -1.22
CA GLU A 140 28.40 -0.42 -0.73
C GLU A 140 28.77 0.87 0.03
N CYS A 141 27.80 1.75 0.31
CA CYS A 141 28.03 2.94 1.12
C CYS A 141 27.75 2.68 2.61
N SER A 142 28.58 3.25 3.47
CA SER A 142 28.43 3.12 4.93
C SER A 142 27.37 4.09 5.48
N LEU A 143 26.17 4.10 4.93
CA LEU A 143 25.07 4.92 5.43
C LEU A 143 24.38 4.25 6.61
N LYS A 144 24.36 4.94 7.73
CA LYS A 144 23.71 4.48 8.95
C LYS A 144 22.20 4.76 8.89
N VAL A 145 21.40 3.75 9.23
CA VAL A 145 19.98 3.96 9.57
C VAL A 145 19.89 4.34 11.03
N ASN A 146 19.50 5.59 11.30
CA ASN A 146 19.33 6.10 12.65
C ASN A 146 17.94 5.72 13.19
N HIS A 147 17.84 5.50 14.48
CA HIS A 147 16.60 5.23 15.21
C HIS A 147 16.86 5.47 16.71
N GLN A 148 15.79 5.47 17.51
CA GLN A 148 15.97 5.49 18.98
C GLN A 148 16.73 4.24 19.44
N ALA A 149 17.46 4.38 20.54
CA ALA A 149 18.32 3.30 21.06
C ALA A 149 17.53 2.03 21.42
N LYS A 150 16.33 2.16 21.97
CA LYS A 150 15.50 1.02 22.38
C LYS A 150 14.62 0.53 21.23
N ILE A 151 15.04 -0.57 20.60
CA ILE A 151 14.26 -1.25 19.57
C ILE A 151 13.00 -1.88 20.17
N GLY A 152 11.89 -1.85 19.43
CA GLY A 152 10.59 -2.40 19.85
C GLY A 152 9.69 -1.39 20.55
N THR A 153 10.15 -0.15 20.74
CA THR A 153 9.35 0.96 21.26
C THR A 153 8.90 1.90 20.16
N MET A 154 7.79 2.60 20.39
CA MET A 154 7.31 3.61 19.46
C MET A 154 8.10 4.91 19.67
N ASP A 155 8.62 5.46 18.58
CA ASP A 155 9.31 6.75 18.60
C ASP A 155 8.25 7.88 18.58
N PRO A 156 8.29 8.83 19.53
CA PRO A 156 7.37 9.96 19.55
C PRO A 156 7.40 10.83 18.28
N THR A 157 8.49 10.80 17.52
CA THR A 157 8.58 11.49 16.22
C THR A 157 7.53 10.99 15.24
N PHE A 158 7.27 9.67 15.23
CA PHE A 158 6.26 9.03 14.35
C PHE A 158 4.93 8.77 15.06
N ASN A 159 4.98 8.64 16.37
CA ASN A 159 3.82 8.40 17.23
C ASN A 159 3.78 9.47 18.31
N PRO A 160 3.40 10.70 17.99
CA PRO A 160 3.38 11.78 18.97
C PRO A 160 2.42 11.45 20.10
N ILE A 161 2.91 11.66 21.32
CA ILE A 161 2.09 11.52 22.52
C ILE A 161 1.19 12.74 22.61
N ILE A 162 -0.11 12.53 22.54
CA ILE A 162 -1.10 13.60 22.73
C ILE A 162 -1.16 13.90 24.21
N THR A 163 -0.57 15.02 24.62
CA THR A 163 -0.58 15.49 26.01
C THR A 163 -1.73 16.47 26.30
N ALA A 164 -2.32 17.04 25.25
CA ALA A 164 -3.47 17.93 25.37
C ALA A 164 -4.72 17.11 25.80
N LYS A 165 -5.47 17.66 26.78
CA LYS A 165 -6.74 17.06 27.18
C LYS A 165 -7.73 17.12 26.01
N VAL A 166 -8.21 15.95 25.57
CA VAL A 166 -9.27 15.86 24.57
C VAL A 166 -10.59 16.29 25.22
N THR A 167 -11.11 17.44 24.80
CA THR A 167 -12.36 17.99 25.31
C THR A 167 -13.57 17.37 24.62
N ASP A 168 -14.74 17.42 25.24
CA ASP A 168 -15.99 16.97 24.61
C ASP A 168 -16.31 17.78 23.35
N GLU A 169 -16.01 19.07 23.35
CA GLU A 169 -16.14 19.92 22.15
C GLU A 169 -15.26 19.43 21.00
N PHE A 170 -13.99 19.06 21.27
CA PHE A 170 -13.11 18.50 20.26
C PHE A 170 -13.69 17.20 19.69
N LYS A 171 -14.15 16.30 20.57
CA LYS A 171 -14.74 15.02 20.15
C LYS A 171 -15.97 15.25 19.26
N GLN A 172 -16.84 16.16 19.64
CA GLN A 172 -18.02 16.49 18.87
C GLN A 172 -17.65 17.02 17.47
N LYS A 173 -16.75 18.00 17.39
CA LYS A 173 -16.27 18.54 16.11
C LYS A 173 -15.61 17.48 15.24
N ALA A 174 -14.85 16.57 15.83
CA ALA A 174 -14.24 15.48 15.09
C ALA A 174 -15.29 14.52 14.52
N ILE A 175 -16.32 14.15 15.30
CA ILE A 175 -17.43 13.31 14.86
C ILE A 175 -18.22 14.01 13.74
N GLU A 176 -18.52 15.29 13.88
CA GLU A 176 -19.19 16.10 12.85
C GLU A 176 -18.38 16.11 11.55
N SER A 177 -17.06 16.33 11.63
CA SER A 177 -16.17 16.31 10.48
C SER A 177 -16.13 14.92 9.80
N ILE A 178 -16.05 13.84 10.57
CA ILE A 178 -16.09 12.47 10.06
C ILE A 178 -17.41 12.20 9.34
N ASN A 179 -18.55 12.58 9.94
CA ASN A 179 -19.86 12.38 9.33
C ASN A 179 -20.02 13.20 8.04
N GLN A 180 -19.50 14.43 8.00
CA GLN A 180 -19.49 15.25 6.79
C GLN A 180 -18.68 14.59 5.67
N HIS A 181 -17.48 14.07 5.96
CA HIS A 181 -16.63 13.41 4.98
C HIS A 181 -17.16 12.04 4.55
N ALA A 182 -17.97 11.38 5.39
CA ALA A 182 -18.65 10.15 5.02
C ALA A 182 -19.75 10.35 3.95
N GLY A 183 -20.15 11.59 3.67
CA GLY A 183 -21.13 11.93 2.65
C GLY A 183 -22.57 11.91 3.17
N GLN A 184 -23.52 11.78 2.26
CA GLN A 184 -24.95 11.83 2.58
C GLN A 184 -25.33 10.80 3.65
N GLY A 185 -25.99 11.25 4.71
CA GLY A 185 -26.40 10.42 5.82
C GLY A 185 -25.28 10.08 6.82
N GLY A 186 -24.10 10.70 6.70
CA GLY A 186 -22.96 10.44 7.58
C GLY A 186 -22.48 9.00 7.54
N ILE A 187 -21.96 8.49 8.65
CA ILE A 187 -21.49 7.08 8.78
C ILE A 187 -22.60 6.09 8.52
N ASP A 188 -23.83 6.34 8.97
CA ASP A 188 -24.96 5.45 8.71
C ASP A 188 -25.27 5.38 7.21
N GLY A 189 -25.28 6.51 6.50
CA GLY A 189 -25.43 6.54 5.05
C GLY A 189 -24.30 5.82 4.32
N LEU A 190 -23.06 5.93 4.80
CA LEU A 190 -21.91 5.19 4.27
C LEU A 190 -22.12 3.67 4.47
N ASN A 191 -22.56 3.24 5.64
CA ASN A 191 -22.84 1.84 5.95
C ASN A 191 -23.91 1.27 5.01
N GLU A 192 -24.98 2.02 4.75
CA GLU A 192 -26.02 1.62 3.78
C GLU A 192 -25.43 1.44 2.37
N ARG A 193 -24.60 2.36 1.91
CA ARG A 193 -23.93 2.26 0.60
C ARG A 193 -22.95 1.10 0.50
N LEU A 194 -22.36 0.68 1.62
CA LEU A 194 -21.40 -0.44 1.68
C LEU A 194 -22.04 -1.82 1.82
N LYS A 195 -23.36 -1.91 2.02
CA LYS A 195 -24.06 -3.23 2.13
C LYS A 195 -23.75 -4.20 1.00
N PRO A 196 -23.71 -3.79 -0.28
CA PRO A 196 -23.34 -4.70 -1.36
C PRO A 196 -21.90 -5.23 -1.22
N ASN A 197 -20.98 -4.42 -0.73
CA ASN A 197 -19.57 -4.80 -0.48
C ASN A 197 -19.51 -5.82 0.68
N TYR A 198 -20.25 -5.61 1.75
CA TYR A 198 -20.33 -6.57 2.86
C TYR A 198 -20.90 -7.92 2.41
N ALA A 199 -21.88 -7.93 1.51
CA ALA A 199 -22.41 -9.16 0.94
C ALA A 199 -21.35 -9.95 0.17
N VAL A 200 -20.52 -9.27 -0.62
CA VAL A 200 -19.38 -9.90 -1.32
C VAL A 200 -18.36 -10.45 -0.33
N LEU A 201 -18.01 -9.70 0.72
CA LEU A 201 -17.09 -10.18 1.75
C LEU A 201 -17.64 -11.41 2.47
N GLN A 202 -18.93 -11.43 2.82
CA GLN A 202 -19.57 -12.58 3.43
C GLN A 202 -19.50 -13.83 2.55
N GLN A 203 -19.67 -13.65 1.26
CA GLN A 203 -19.57 -14.74 0.28
C GLN A 203 -18.13 -15.26 0.18
N VAL A 204 -17.15 -14.36 0.02
CA VAL A 204 -15.72 -14.73 -0.09
C VAL A 204 -15.24 -15.45 1.16
N MET A 205 -15.71 -15.03 2.33
CA MET A 205 -15.31 -15.58 3.63
C MET A 205 -16.11 -16.81 4.03
N ASP A 206 -17.17 -17.18 3.31
CA ASP A 206 -18.15 -18.18 3.75
C ASP A 206 -18.63 -17.88 5.18
N TYR A 207 -18.96 -16.61 5.42
CA TYR A 207 -19.20 -16.05 6.75
C TYR A 207 -20.33 -16.76 7.50
N GLY A 208 -21.33 -17.26 6.78
CA GLY A 208 -22.43 -18.05 7.34
C GLY A 208 -21.98 -19.34 8.04
N GLN A 209 -20.82 -19.88 7.69
CA GLN A 209 -20.22 -21.07 8.31
C GLN A 209 -19.14 -20.71 9.35
N SER A 210 -18.89 -19.43 9.57
CA SER A 210 -17.91 -18.96 10.54
C SER A 210 -18.36 -19.21 11.99
N LYS A 211 -17.42 -19.23 12.92
CA LYS A 211 -17.72 -19.31 14.36
C LYS A 211 -18.54 -18.11 14.84
N VAL A 212 -18.29 -16.93 14.28
CA VAL A 212 -19.05 -15.71 14.59
C VAL A 212 -20.53 -15.90 14.26
N CYS A 213 -20.87 -16.51 13.12
CA CYS A 213 -22.25 -16.80 12.77
C CYS A 213 -22.81 -17.99 13.57
N THR A 214 -22.13 -19.15 13.56
CA THR A 214 -22.66 -20.40 14.12
C THR A 214 -22.72 -20.39 15.65
N GLU A 215 -21.74 -19.81 16.32
CA GLU A 215 -21.62 -19.78 17.77
C GLU A 215 -22.15 -18.49 18.39
N LYS A 216 -21.74 -17.33 17.84
CA LYS A 216 -22.11 -16.01 18.37
C LYS A 216 -23.42 -15.46 17.80
N LYS A 217 -24.03 -16.16 16.84
CA LYS A 217 -25.30 -15.79 16.16
C LYS A 217 -25.29 -14.46 15.44
N THR A 218 -24.12 -14.02 15.01
CA THR A 218 -23.90 -12.77 14.28
C THR A 218 -23.57 -13.11 12.83
N CYS A 219 -24.58 -13.18 11.96
CA CYS A 219 -24.47 -13.75 10.62
C CYS A 219 -24.44 -12.72 9.48
N SER A 220 -24.54 -11.44 9.79
CA SER A 220 -24.52 -10.37 8.80
C SER A 220 -23.50 -9.31 9.14
N LEU A 221 -22.53 -9.07 8.26
CA LEU A 221 -21.59 -7.96 8.40
C LEU A 221 -22.28 -6.60 8.26
N ALA A 222 -23.33 -6.52 7.43
CA ALA A 222 -24.07 -5.29 7.20
C ALA A 222 -24.89 -4.85 8.43
N GLU A 223 -25.19 -5.76 9.35
CA GLU A 223 -25.94 -5.48 10.58
C GLU A 223 -25.00 -5.16 11.76
N GLN A 224 -23.68 -5.25 11.56
CA GLN A 224 -22.72 -4.84 12.58
C GLN A 224 -22.66 -3.30 12.63
N PRO A 225 -22.84 -2.68 13.80
CA PRO A 225 -22.75 -1.24 13.90
C PRO A 225 -21.31 -0.80 13.69
N ASN A 226 -21.07 0.00 12.64
CA ASN A 226 -19.84 0.76 12.54
C ASN A 226 -19.98 2.00 13.44
N THR A 227 -19.18 2.07 14.47
CA THR A 227 -19.16 3.22 15.38
C THR A 227 -17.88 4.00 15.18
N VAL A 228 -18.00 5.31 15.24
CA VAL A 228 -16.84 6.19 15.33
C VAL A 228 -16.43 6.27 16.79
N ASN A 229 -15.29 5.69 17.12
CA ASN A 229 -14.70 5.81 18.43
C ASN A 229 -13.48 6.72 18.33
N ILE A 230 -13.58 7.92 18.86
CA ILE A 230 -12.44 8.83 19.02
C ILE A 230 -11.75 8.45 20.31
N VAL A 231 -10.77 7.59 20.13
CA VAL A 231 -9.96 7.10 21.25
C VAL A 231 -9.03 8.20 21.76
N GLN A 232 -8.87 8.16 23.00
CA GLN A 232 -7.98 8.87 23.89
C GLN A 232 -6.54 8.98 23.40
#